data_fa25063fe85782dabcd8024b7414548d
#
_entry.id   fa25063fe85782dabcd8024b7414548d
#
_cell.length_a   1.000
_cell.length_b   1.000
_cell.length_c   1.000
_cell.angle_alpha   90.00
_cell.angle_beta   90.00
_cell.angle_gamma   90.00
#
_symmetry.space_group_name_H-M   'P 1'
#
loop_
_entity.id
_entity.type
_entity.pdbx_description
1 polymer ?
#
loop_
_entity_poly.entity_id
_entity_poly.type
_entity_poly.pdbx_seq_one_letter_code
_entity_poly.pdbx_strand_id
1 'polypeptide(L)'
;MTHMVASTVPAQATHGWRRWFPNALTGLRLLIAIAFFTLLAVWNYPARELVVSPRHPLIAYLVAAALFGLAAVTDAIDGPLARRWKVVSAFGRIMDPFADKVLVVGGFIMLAGPTFGTPIADGEGGLEMLHVSGVHTWMVVVILGRELLVTSIRAVAESQGHDFSATWSGKAKMILQACVIPLILIVLGFTRITPGTWGRWVIDIAVWLTV
;
A
#
# COMPACT_ATOMS: atom_id res chain seq x y z
N MET A 1 16.04 -61.56 9.37
CA MET A 1 14.69 -61.01 9.35
C MET A 1 14.63 -59.90 10.40
N THR A 2 14.84 -58.67 9.99
CA THR A 2 14.86 -57.51 10.89
C THR A 2 13.63 -56.65 10.54
N HIS A 3 12.60 -56.67 11.36
CA HIS A 3 11.40 -55.87 11.21
C HIS A 3 11.73 -54.39 11.46
N MET A 4 11.68 -53.62 10.39
CA MET A 4 11.74 -52.18 10.43
C MET A 4 10.37 -51.68 10.92
N VAL A 5 10.28 -51.28 12.19
CA VAL A 5 9.11 -50.63 12.76
C VAL A 5 9.11 -49.20 12.25
N ALA A 6 8.24 -48.94 11.27
CA ALA A 6 7.93 -47.57 10.85
C ALA A 6 7.24 -46.83 12.00
N SER A 7 7.94 -45.94 12.66
CA SER A 7 7.35 -45.01 13.63
C SER A 7 6.45 -44.03 12.90
N THR A 8 5.16 -44.30 12.89
CA THR A 8 4.12 -43.33 12.48
C THR A 8 4.10 -42.19 13.50
N VAL A 9 4.74 -41.10 13.15
CA VAL A 9 4.59 -39.83 13.88
C VAL A 9 3.12 -39.41 13.74
N PRO A 10 2.37 -39.28 14.86
CA PRO A 10 0.98 -38.86 14.75
C PRO A 10 0.92 -37.47 14.15
N ALA A 11 0.20 -37.32 13.02
CA ALA A 11 -0.14 -36.04 12.46
C ALA A 11 -0.89 -35.23 13.50
N GLN A 12 -0.22 -34.25 14.10
CA GLN A 12 -0.85 -33.33 15.06
C GLN A 12 -2.06 -32.72 14.33
N ALA A 13 -3.25 -32.99 14.83
CA ALA A 13 -4.49 -32.39 14.38
C ALA A 13 -4.41 -30.87 14.64
N THR A 14 -3.85 -30.15 13.66
CA THR A 14 -3.86 -28.69 13.71
C THR A 14 -5.31 -28.27 13.64
N HIS A 15 -5.81 -27.66 14.71
CA HIS A 15 -7.18 -27.15 14.80
C HIS A 15 -7.54 -26.44 13.49
N GLY A 16 -8.64 -26.85 12.83
CA GLY A 16 -8.99 -26.44 11.46
C GLY A 16 -9.02 -24.91 11.24
N TRP A 17 -9.33 -24.15 12.29
CA TRP A 17 -9.35 -22.67 12.25
C TRP A 17 -7.95 -22.04 12.01
N ARG A 18 -6.85 -22.65 12.47
CA ARG A 18 -5.48 -22.15 12.24
C ARG A 18 -5.07 -22.19 10.78
N ARG A 19 -5.62 -23.12 9.99
CA ARG A 19 -5.38 -23.23 8.55
C ARG A 19 -6.15 -22.17 7.76
N TRP A 20 -7.34 -21.82 8.23
CA TRP A 20 -8.22 -20.89 7.54
C TRP A 20 -7.92 -19.43 7.87
N PHE A 21 -7.47 -19.16 9.09
CA PHE A 21 -7.27 -17.80 9.62
C PHE A 21 -6.32 -16.92 8.77
N PRO A 22 -5.12 -17.37 8.33
CA PRO A 22 -4.25 -16.55 7.48
C PRO A 22 -4.90 -16.20 6.14
N ASN A 23 -5.57 -17.17 5.51
CA ASN A 23 -6.28 -16.93 4.24
C ASN A 23 -7.45 -15.95 4.41
N ALA A 24 -8.16 -16.01 5.53
CA ALA A 24 -9.21 -15.05 5.85
C ALA A 24 -8.65 -13.64 6.03
N LEU A 25 -7.47 -13.51 6.64
CA LEU A 25 -6.81 -12.23 6.85
C LEU A 25 -6.37 -11.61 5.52
N THR A 26 -5.80 -12.41 4.60
CA THR A 26 -5.49 -11.96 3.23
C THR A 26 -6.77 -11.54 2.48
N GLY A 27 -7.85 -12.31 2.59
CA GLY A 27 -9.16 -11.95 2.02
C GLY A 27 -9.72 -10.64 2.60
N LEU A 28 -9.65 -10.47 3.91
CA LEU A 28 -10.07 -9.24 4.59
C LEU A 28 -9.27 -8.03 4.10
N ARG A 29 -7.94 -8.18 3.94
CA ARG A 29 -7.09 -7.11 3.38
C ARG A 29 -7.53 -6.69 1.99
N LEU A 30 -7.84 -7.64 1.10
CA LEU A 30 -8.35 -7.33 -0.24
C LEU A 30 -9.68 -6.56 -0.18
N LEU A 31 -10.59 -6.93 0.73
CA LEU A 31 -11.83 -6.20 0.93
C LEU A 31 -11.59 -4.78 1.45
N ILE A 32 -10.66 -4.61 2.39
CA ILE A 32 -10.25 -3.29 2.89
C ILE A 32 -9.62 -2.46 1.75
N ALA A 33 -8.78 -3.06 0.91
CA ALA A 33 -8.18 -2.38 -0.23
C ALA A 33 -9.24 -1.94 -1.25
N ILE A 34 -10.23 -2.78 -1.55
CA ILE A 34 -11.37 -2.42 -2.42
C ILE A 34 -12.16 -1.25 -1.81
N ALA A 35 -12.45 -1.29 -0.51
CA ALA A 35 -13.14 -0.21 0.18
C ALA A 35 -12.32 1.10 0.13
N PHE A 36 -11.02 1.03 0.34
CA PHE A 36 -10.10 2.16 0.22
C PHE A 36 -10.12 2.77 -1.19
N PHE A 37 -9.96 1.95 -2.24
CA PHE A 37 -9.97 2.44 -3.62
C PHE A 37 -11.33 3.00 -4.03
N THR A 38 -12.41 2.34 -3.62
CA THR A 38 -13.78 2.82 -3.88
C THR A 38 -14.03 4.17 -3.21
N LEU A 39 -13.59 4.31 -1.95
CA LEU A 39 -13.71 5.57 -1.22
C LEU A 39 -12.97 6.70 -1.94
N LEU A 40 -11.72 6.48 -2.38
CA LEU A 40 -10.95 7.49 -3.11
C LEU A 40 -11.50 7.76 -4.52
N ALA A 41 -12.11 6.76 -5.18
CA ALA A 41 -12.70 6.93 -6.50
C ALA A 41 -14.03 7.70 -6.48
N VAL A 42 -14.86 7.45 -5.47
CA VAL A 42 -16.18 8.09 -5.33
C VAL A 42 -16.05 9.48 -4.73
N TRP A 43 -15.14 9.63 -3.76
CA TRP A 43 -14.90 10.90 -3.10
C TRP A 43 -13.83 11.70 -3.85
N ASN A 44 -14.22 12.28 -4.95
CA ASN A 44 -13.37 13.21 -5.69
C ASN A 44 -13.00 14.39 -4.79
N TYR A 45 -11.74 14.81 -4.83
CA TYR A 45 -11.34 16.11 -4.30
C TYR A 45 -12.03 17.15 -5.18
N PRO A 46 -13.09 17.84 -4.73
CA PRO A 46 -13.84 18.68 -5.63
C PRO A 46 -13.05 19.95 -5.92
N ALA A 47 -12.27 19.91 -6.97
CA ALA A 47 -11.57 21.09 -7.50
C ALA A 47 -12.53 22.29 -7.71
N ARG A 48 -13.81 21.99 -7.93
CA ARG A 48 -14.84 22.99 -8.19
C ARG A 48 -15.58 23.48 -6.93
N GLU A 49 -15.65 22.65 -5.88
CA GLU A 49 -16.37 23.02 -4.64
C GLU A 49 -15.47 23.72 -3.59
N LEU A 50 -14.17 23.69 -3.74
CA LEU A 50 -13.26 24.45 -2.87
C LEU A 50 -13.47 25.95 -2.98
N VAL A 51 -14.04 26.42 -4.08
CA VAL A 51 -14.40 27.85 -4.27
C VAL A 51 -15.80 28.15 -3.68
N VAL A 52 -16.68 27.15 -3.58
CA VAL A 52 -18.11 27.39 -3.29
C VAL A 52 -18.60 26.72 -1.99
N SER A 53 -17.92 25.68 -1.49
CA SER A 53 -18.35 24.99 -0.27
C SER A 53 -17.22 24.75 0.73
N PRO A 54 -17.38 25.15 2.02
CA PRO A 54 -16.35 25.01 3.04
C PRO A 54 -16.21 23.60 3.61
N ARG A 55 -16.87 22.59 3.05
CA ARG A 55 -16.80 21.21 3.56
C ARG A 55 -15.53 20.55 3.08
N HIS A 56 -14.48 20.65 3.89
CA HIS A 56 -13.30 19.82 3.77
C HIS A 56 -13.67 18.34 3.85
N PRO A 57 -13.20 17.49 2.94
CA PRO A 57 -13.42 16.04 3.00
C PRO A 57 -12.53 15.38 4.06
N LEU A 58 -12.28 16.06 5.19
CA LEU A 58 -11.45 15.60 6.30
C LEU A 58 -11.78 14.16 6.70
N ILE A 59 -13.06 13.89 6.91
CA ILE A 59 -13.50 12.56 7.38
C ILE A 59 -13.18 11.49 6.32
N ALA A 60 -13.41 11.77 5.04
CA ALA A 60 -13.14 10.81 3.98
C ALA A 60 -11.65 10.47 3.87
N TYR A 61 -10.77 11.47 3.98
CA TYR A 61 -9.32 11.24 3.95
C TYR A 61 -8.81 10.55 5.20
N LEU A 62 -9.35 10.88 6.38
CA LEU A 62 -9.00 10.16 7.61
C LEU A 62 -9.48 8.70 7.58
N VAL A 63 -10.67 8.45 7.06
CA VAL A 63 -11.18 7.08 6.88
C VAL A 63 -10.32 6.33 5.85
N ALA A 64 -9.95 6.95 4.73
CA ALA A 64 -9.07 6.34 3.74
C ALA A 64 -7.68 6.04 4.34
N ALA A 65 -7.10 6.97 5.08
CA ALA A 65 -5.82 6.75 5.78
C ALA A 65 -5.91 5.62 6.80
N ALA A 66 -7.02 5.55 7.56
CA ALA A 66 -7.26 4.47 8.51
C ALA A 66 -7.44 3.10 7.83
N LEU A 67 -8.19 3.03 6.73
CA LEU A 67 -8.35 1.80 5.94
C LEU A 67 -7.00 1.31 5.40
N PHE A 68 -6.21 2.21 4.82
CA PHE A 68 -4.88 1.88 4.33
C PHE A 68 -3.97 1.40 5.45
N GLY A 69 -3.91 2.12 6.56
CA GLY A 69 -3.13 1.75 7.75
C GLY A 69 -3.54 0.41 8.32
N LEU A 70 -4.85 0.13 8.40
CA LEU A 70 -5.38 -1.16 8.86
C LEU A 70 -4.95 -2.30 7.93
N ALA A 71 -5.02 -2.11 6.61
CA ALA A 71 -4.55 -3.09 5.64
C ALA A 71 -3.04 -3.34 5.77
N ALA A 72 -2.23 -2.30 5.95
CA ALA A 72 -0.78 -2.43 6.15
C ALA A 72 -0.42 -3.12 7.47
N VAL A 73 -1.14 -2.83 8.56
CA VAL A 73 -0.94 -3.49 9.86
C VAL A 73 -1.34 -4.96 9.80
N THR A 74 -2.46 -5.30 9.15
CA THR A 74 -2.85 -6.72 8.95
C THR A 74 -1.78 -7.49 8.19
N ASP A 75 -1.16 -6.90 7.16
CA ASP A 75 -0.03 -7.50 6.43
C ASP A 75 1.19 -7.76 7.33
N ALA A 76 1.54 -6.78 8.17
CA ALA A 76 2.67 -6.92 9.07
C ALA A 76 2.48 -8.04 10.11
N ILE A 77 1.23 -8.40 10.44
CA ILE A 77 0.90 -9.41 11.46
C ILE A 77 0.76 -10.80 10.85
N ASP A 78 0.10 -10.96 9.71
CA ASP A 78 -0.24 -12.27 9.14
C ASP A 78 0.98 -13.08 8.71
N GLY A 79 2.00 -12.45 8.12
CA GLY A 79 3.23 -13.12 7.70
C GLY A 79 3.97 -13.82 8.85
N PRO A 80 4.32 -13.13 9.95
CA PRO A 80 4.90 -13.75 11.13
C PRO A 80 4.00 -14.82 11.77
N LEU A 81 2.69 -14.59 11.79
CA LEU A 81 1.72 -15.49 12.41
C LEU A 81 1.62 -16.81 11.63
N ALA A 82 1.50 -16.76 10.30
CA ALA A 82 1.47 -17.92 9.43
C ALA A 82 2.75 -18.77 9.55
N ARG A 83 3.92 -18.11 9.62
CA ARG A 83 5.20 -18.77 9.84
C ARG A 83 5.28 -19.44 11.22
N ARG A 84 4.83 -18.76 12.27
CA ARG A 84 4.81 -19.30 13.64
C ARG A 84 3.91 -20.53 13.78
N TRP A 85 2.79 -20.54 13.07
CA TRP A 85 1.86 -21.67 13.08
C TRP A 85 2.20 -22.77 12.09
N LYS A 86 3.22 -22.60 11.24
CA LYS A 86 3.63 -23.52 10.17
C LYS A 86 2.47 -23.86 9.21
N VAL A 87 1.55 -22.93 8.99
CA VAL A 87 0.35 -23.09 8.16
C VAL A 87 0.44 -22.10 6.99
N VAL A 88 1.35 -22.37 6.07
CA VAL A 88 1.47 -21.58 4.84
C VAL A 88 0.66 -22.26 3.75
N SER A 89 -0.42 -21.64 3.30
CA SER A 89 -1.20 -22.12 2.16
C SER A 89 -0.56 -21.73 0.84
N ALA A 90 -0.78 -22.54 -0.22
CA ALA A 90 -0.34 -22.18 -1.57
C ALA A 90 -1.02 -20.87 -2.05
N PHE A 91 -2.28 -20.67 -1.70
CA PHE A 91 -3.04 -19.47 -2.01
C PHE A 91 -2.43 -18.24 -1.34
N GLY A 92 -2.20 -18.25 -0.02
CA GLY A 92 -1.60 -17.12 0.71
C GLY A 92 -0.22 -16.76 0.15
N ARG A 93 0.61 -17.76 -0.17
CA ARG A 93 1.96 -17.53 -0.75
C ARG A 93 1.95 -16.71 -2.04
N ILE A 94 0.90 -16.86 -2.86
CA ILE A 94 0.74 -16.12 -4.12
C ILE A 94 0.03 -14.78 -3.88
N MET A 95 -1.02 -14.79 -3.05
CA MET A 95 -1.89 -13.64 -2.86
C MET A 95 -1.28 -12.56 -1.95
N ASP A 96 -0.45 -12.93 -0.95
CA ASP A 96 0.15 -11.96 -0.05
C ASP A 96 1.07 -10.94 -0.78
N PRO A 97 2.07 -11.36 -1.60
CA PRO A 97 2.89 -10.43 -2.36
C PRO A 97 2.11 -9.63 -3.40
N PHE A 98 1.01 -10.19 -3.90
CA PHE A 98 0.13 -9.50 -4.85
C PHE A 98 -0.69 -8.40 -4.15
N ALA A 99 -1.35 -8.74 -3.04
CA ALA A 99 -2.20 -7.83 -2.29
C ALA A 99 -1.41 -6.62 -1.75
N ASP A 100 -0.18 -6.86 -1.23
CA ASP A 100 0.71 -5.80 -0.76
C ASP A 100 1.05 -4.81 -1.88
N LYS A 101 1.46 -5.32 -3.05
CA LYS A 101 1.77 -4.46 -4.19
C LYS A 101 0.56 -3.71 -4.73
N VAL A 102 -0.59 -4.36 -4.83
CA VAL A 102 -1.82 -3.71 -5.28
C VAL A 102 -2.21 -2.58 -4.34
N LEU A 103 -2.09 -2.77 -3.03
CA LEU A 103 -2.42 -1.75 -2.06
C LEU A 103 -1.51 -0.52 -2.18
N VAL A 104 -0.19 -0.72 -2.17
CA VAL A 104 0.78 0.37 -2.18
C VAL A 104 0.83 1.05 -3.56
N VAL A 105 1.04 0.29 -4.63
CA VAL A 105 1.11 0.86 -5.99
C VAL A 105 -0.22 1.46 -6.40
N GLY A 106 -1.33 0.77 -6.12
CA GLY A 106 -2.68 1.27 -6.37
C GLY A 106 -2.96 2.57 -5.62
N GLY A 107 -2.51 2.67 -4.36
CA GLY A 107 -2.60 3.91 -3.58
C GLY A 107 -1.87 5.08 -4.25
N PHE A 108 -0.65 4.88 -4.72
CA PHE A 108 0.09 5.90 -5.47
C PHE A 108 -0.58 6.25 -6.82
N ILE A 109 -1.13 5.25 -7.54
CA ILE A 109 -1.91 5.50 -8.77
C ILE A 109 -3.11 6.39 -8.49
N MET A 110 -3.86 6.11 -7.41
CA MET A 110 -5.01 6.94 -7.03
C MET A 110 -4.59 8.35 -6.67
N LEU A 111 -3.50 8.53 -5.91
CA LEU A 111 -2.97 9.84 -5.54
C LEU A 111 -2.43 10.63 -6.74
N ALA A 112 -1.90 9.96 -7.78
CA ALA A 112 -1.47 10.59 -9.02
C ALA A 112 -2.65 10.87 -9.98
N GLY A 113 -3.84 10.38 -9.65
CA GLY A 113 -5.03 10.51 -10.48
C GLY A 113 -5.59 11.94 -10.54
N PRO A 114 -6.49 12.21 -11.50
CA PRO A 114 -7.08 13.53 -11.72
C PRO A 114 -7.95 13.99 -10.53
N THR A 115 -8.39 13.08 -9.68
CA THR A 115 -9.15 13.38 -8.47
C THR A 115 -8.38 14.25 -7.46
N PHE A 116 -7.06 14.27 -7.54
CA PHE A 116 -6.16 15.10 -6.72
C PHE A 116 -5.55 16.28 -7.49
N GLY A 117 -6.05 16.57 -8.68
CA GLY A 117 -5.68 17.74 -9.48
C GLY A 117 -6.64 18.91 -9.23
N THR A 118 -6.12 20.09 -8.90
CA THR A 118 -6.91 21.32 -8.77
C THR A 118 -6.43 22.35 -9.80
N PRO A 119 -7.33 22.96 -10.58
CA PRO A 119 -6.95 24.08 -11.45
C PRO A 119 -6.63 25.30 -10.58
N ILE A 120 -5.47 25.86 -10.79
CA ILE A 120 -5.06 27.15 -10.20
C ILE A 120 -4.81 28.15 -11.33
N ALA A 121 -5.09 29.45 -11.07
CA ALA A 121 -4.77 30.50 -12.05
C ALA A 121 -3.23 30.67 -12.10
N ASP A 122 -2.68 30.69 -13.30
CA ASP A 122 -1.23 30.83 -13.54
C ASP A 122 -0.73 32.30 -13.48
N GLY A 123 -1.61 33.24 -13.21
CA GLY A 123 -1.29 34.68 -13.18
C GLY A 123 -1.26 35.36 -14.56
N GLU A 124 -1.28 34.59 -15.65
CA GLU A 124 -1.31 35.08 -17.04
C GLU A 124 -2.71 34.88 -17.69
N GLY A 125 -3.71 34.51 -16.89
CA GLY A 125 -5.08 34.26 -17.33
C GLY A 125 -5.34 32.83 -17.82
N GLY A 126 -4.36 31.92 -17.69
CA GLY A 126 -4.47 30.48 -17.91
C GLY A 126 -4.84 29.70 -16.62
N LEU A 127 -5.02 28.41 -16.80
CA LEU A 127 -5.24 27.46 -15.70
C LEU A 127 -4.13 26.41 -15.68
N GLU A 128 -3.39 26.34 -14.61
CA GLU A 128 -2.43 25.29 -14.34
C GLU A 128 -3.05 24.23 -13.41
N MET A 129 -2.75 22.93 -13.67
CA MET A 129 -3.23 21.84 -12.82
C MET A 129 -2.24 21.56 -11.69
N LEU A 130 -2.56 22.00 -10.50
CA LEU A 130 -1.79 21.63 -9.29
C LEU A 130 -2.20 20.27 -8.79
N HIS A 131 -1.27 19.31 -8.75
CA HIS A 131 -1.46 18.05 -8.05
C HIS A 131 -1.28 18.23 -6.53
N VAL A 132 -2.40 18.27 -5.82
CA VAL A 132 -2.38 18.52 -4.35
C VAL A 132 -1.71 17.38 -3.57
N SER A 133 -1.74 16.16 -4.10
CA SER A 133 -1.08 14.99 -3.52
C SER A 133 0.46 15.02 -3.65
N GLY A 134 1.03 15.90 -4.48
CA GLY A 134 2.45 15.90 -4.81
C GLY A 134 2.93 14.70 -5.64
N VAL A 135 2.06 13.73 -5.89
CA VAL A 135 2.39 12.50 -6.64
C VAL A 135 2.13 12.74 -8.12
N HIS A 136 3.18 12.66 -8.94
CA HIS A 136 3.06 12.74 -10.38
C HIS A 136 3.08 11.34 -11.01
N THR A 137 2.41 11.17 -12.15
CA THR A 137 2.29 9.88 -12.86
C THR A 137 3.64 9.23 -13.14
N TRP A 138 4.66 10.00 -13.54
CA TRP A 138 6.01 9.46 -13.79
C TRP A 138 6.67 8.86 -12.55
N MET A 139 6.41 9.43 -11.35
CA MET A 139 6.91 8.90 -10.08
C MET A 139 6.32 7.50 -9.81
N VAL A 140 5.04 7.32 -10.09
CA VAL A 140 4.37 6.02 -9.96
C VAL A 140 4.98 4.99 -10.91
N VAL A 141 5.31 5.39 -12.14
CA VAL A 141 6.00 4.52 -13.12
C VAL A 141 7.37 4.07 -12.59
N VAL A 142 8.14 5.00 -11.99
CA VAL A 142 9.45 4.67 -11.39
C VAL A 142 9.28 3.71 -10.21
N ILE A 143 8.33 3.99 -9.31
CA ILE A 143 8.04 3.12 -8.15
C ILE A 143 7.66 1.72 -8.62
N LEU A 144 6.72 1.60 -9.56
CA LEU A 144 6.27 0.33 -10.12
C LEU A 144 7.40 -0.42 -10.83
N GLY A 145 8.14 0.28 -11.70
CA GLY A 145 9.26 -0.30 -12.44
C GLY A 145 10.33 -0.89 -11.52
N ARG A 146 10.68 -0.15 -10.47
CA ARG A 146 11.62 -0.62 -9.45
C ARG A 146 11.06 -1.83 -8.68
N GLU A 147 9.79 -1.82 -8.27
CA GLU A 147 9.17 -2.95 -7.56
C GLU A 147 9.17 -4.22 -8.39
N LEU A 148 8.84 -4.11 -9.68
CA LEU A 148 8.88 -5.24 -10.61
C LEU A 148 10.30 -5.73 -10.86
N LEU A 149 11.26 -4.81 -11.09
CA LEU A 149 12.65 -5.13 -11.34
C LEU A 149 13.26 -5.91 -10.15
N VAL A 150 13.13 -5.38 -8.93
CA VAL A 150 13.68 -6.02 -7.73
C VAL A 150 13.06 -7.39 -7.49
N THR A 151 11.74 -7.53 -7.74
CA THR A 151 11.05 -8.83 -7.60
C THR A 151 11.54 -9.83 -8.62
N SER A 152 11.74 -9.40 -9.88
CA SER A 152 12.24 -10.27 -10.96
C SER A 152 13.68 -10.71 -10.71
N ILE A 153 14.56 -9.79 -10.30
CA ILE A 153 15.96 -10.13 -9.95
C ILE A 153 16.00 -11.12 -8.79
N ARG A 154 15.17 -10.92 -7.76
CA ARG A 154 15.08 -11.86 -6.63
C ARG A 154 14.63 -13.24 -7.08
N ALA A 155 13.59 -13.34 -7.91
CA ALA A 155 13.09 -14.62 -8.41
C ALA A 155 14.17 -15.37 -9.23
N VAL A 156 14.93 -14.66 -10.05
CA VAL A 156 16.05 -15.25 -10.81
C VAL A 156 17.17 -15.72 -9.89
N ALA A 157 17.55 -14.92 -8.90
CA ALA A 157 18.60 -15.29 -7.94
C ALA A 157 18.21 -16.52 -7.11
N GLU A 158 16.96 -16.58 -6.63
CA GLU A 158 16.42 -17.74 -5.90
C GLU A 158 16.40 -19.01 -6.78
N SER A 159 16.06 -18.88 -8.07
CA SER A 159 16.08 -20.03 -9.01
C SER A 159 17.48 -20.57 -9.25
N GLN A 160 18.52 -19.75 -9.04
CA GLN A 160 19.94 -20.13 -9.15
C GLN A 160 20.53 -20.61 -7.80
N GLY A 161 19.71 -20.74 -6.75
CA GLY A 161 20.16 -21.21 -5.45
C GLY A 161 20.88 -20.16 -4.59
N HIS A 162 20.85 -18.88 -5.01
CA HIS A 162 21.37 -17.78 -4.20
C HIS A 162 20.32 -17.28 -3.22
N ASP A 163 20.67 -17.31 -1.94
CA ASP A 163 19.80 -16.82 -0.85
C ASP A 163 19.81 -15.27 -0.85
N PHE A 164 18.86 -14.67 -1.55
CA PHE A 164 18.72 -13.21 -1.60
C PHE A 164 17.86 -12.73 -0.43
N SER A 165 18.41 -12.81 0.79
CA SER A 165 17.73 -12.29 1.97
C SER A 165 17.49 -10.78 1.81
N ALA A 166 16.28 -10.33 2.19
CA ALA A 166 15.91 -8.92 2.10
C ALA A 166 16.87 -8.06 2.92
N THR A 167 17.65 -7.21 2.25
CA THR A 167 18.52 -6.23 2.89
C THR A 167 17.70 -5.26 3.73
N TRP A 168 18.29 -4.74 4.81
CA TRP A 168 17.64 -3.78 5.71
C TRP A 168 17.08 -2.55 4.96
N SER A 169 17.81 -2.08 3.95
CA SER A 169 17.38 -0.97 3.09
C SER A 169 16.09 -1.26 2.32
N GLY A 170 15.91 -2.49 1.82
CA GLY A 170 14.66 -2.89 1.15
C GLY A 170 13.45 -2.88 2.09
N LYS A 171 13.62 -3.33 3.35
CA LYS A 171 12.56 -3.28 4.36
C LYS A 171 12.21 -1.84 4.74
N ALA A 172 13.22 -1.00 4.97
CA ALA A 172 13.01 0.40 5.32
C ALA A 172 12.21 1.15 4.24
N LYS A 173 12.51 0.90 2.96
CA LYS A 173 11.81 1.52 1.84
C LYS A 173 10.33 1.06 1.75
N MET A 174 10.04 -0.23 1.95
CA MET A 174 8.65 -0.72 1.99
C MET A 174 7.84 -0.04 3.11
N ILE A 175 8.42 0.07 4.30
CA ILE A 175 7.78 0.74 5.44
C ILE A 175 7.55 2.22 5.11
N LEU A 176 8.54 2.89 4.53
CA LEU A 176 8.42 4.29 4.13
C LEU A 176 7.27 4.50 3.14
N GLN A 177 7.20 3.70 2.08
CA GLN A 177 6.11 3.77 1.09
C GLN A 177 4.74 3.51 1.73
N ALA A 178 4.64 2.55 2.65
CA ALA A 178 3.41 2.26 3.37
C ALA A 178 2.99 3.40 4.32
N CYS A 179 3.94 4.17 4.85
CA CYS A 179 3.65 5.32 5.73
C CYS A 179 3.31 6.60 4.96
N VAL A 180 3.87 6.79 3.76
CA VAL A 180 3.71 8.04 3.00
C VAL A 180 2.27 8.22 2.49
N ILE A 181 1.60 7.17 2.03
CA ILE A 181 0.22 7.24 1.54
C ILE A 181 -0.74 7.76 2.62
N PRO A 182 -0.84 7.14 3.82
CA PRO A 182 -1.70 7.67 4.87
C PRO A 182 -1.25 9.06 5.36
N LEU A 183 0.05 9.35 5.37
CA LEU A 183 0.56 10.68 5.71
C LEU A 183 0.02 11.74 4.76
N ILE A 184 0.10 11.52 3.44
CA ILE A 184 -0.45 12.44 2.43
C ILE A 184 -1.94 12.66 2.68
N LEU A 185 -2.72 11.60 2.87
CA LEU A 185 -4.16 11.68 3.11
C LEU A 185 -4.49 12.46 4.40
N ILE A 186 -3.74 12.25 5.47
CA ILE A 186 -3.91 13.00 6.72
C ILE A 186 -3.60 14.48 6.50
N VAL A 187 -2.47 14.81 5.86
CA VAL A 187 -2.10 16.20 5.58
C VAL A 187 -3.14 16.88 4.70
N LEU A 188 -3.62 16.20 3.65
CA LEU A 188 -4.70 16.69 2.79
C LEU A 188 -6.02 16.89 3.56
N GLY A 189 -6.29 16.07 4.57
CA GLY A 189 -7.46 16.21 5.42
C GLY A 189 -7.41 17.44 6.34
N PHE A 190 -6.25 17.73 6.92
CA PHE A 190 -6.10 18.83 7.88
C PHE A 190 -5.71 20.16 7.28
N THR A 191 -5.09 20.16 6.09
CA THR A 191 -4.55 21.37 5.48
C THR A 191 -5.11 21.61 4.08
N ARG A 192 -5.44 22.88 3.80
CA ARG A 192 -5.64 23.30 2.40
C ARG A 192 -4.27 23.43 1.75
N ILE A 193 -4.04 22.61 0.73
CA ILE A 193 -2.77 22.64 0.01
C ILE A 193 -2.82 23.76 -1.03
N THR A 194 -2.06 24.80 -0.75
CA THR A 194 -1.75 25.86 -1.71
C THR A 194 -0.23 25.97 -1.86
N PRO A 195 0.28 26.51 -2.98
CA PRO A 195 1.71 26.75 -3.12
C PRO A 195 2.27 27.53 -1.92
N GLY A 196 3.39 27.07 -1.32
CA GLY A 196 4.02 27.71 -0.17
C GLY A 196 3.50 27.32 1.21
N THR A 197 2.45 26.47 1.32
CA THR A 197 2.01 25.96 2.63
C THR A 197 2.96 24.89 3.17
N TRP A 198 3.10 24.82 4.50
CA TRP A 198 3.93 23.81 5.16
C TRP A 198 3.50 22.37 4.80
N GLY A 199 2.19 22.13 4.62
CA GLY A 199 1.67 20.83 4.23
C GLY A 199 2.19 20.40 2.86
N ARG A 200 2.35 21.32 1.91
CA ARG A 200 2.95 21.03 0.61
C ARG A 200 4.40 20.55 0.75
N TRP A 201 5.22 21.23 1.54
CA TRP A 201 6.60 20.81 1.76
C TRP A 201 6.71 19.42 2.38
N VAL A 202 5.85 19.11 3.37
CA VAL A 202 5.82 17.78 3.99
C VAL A 202 5.48 16.70 2.97
N ILE A 203 4.48 16.94 2.12
CA ILE A 203 4.09 16.00 1.06
C ILE A 203 5.22 15.81 0.06
N ASP A 204 5.78 16.90 -0.46
CA ASP A 204 6.84 16.82 -1.47
C ASP A 204 8.06 16.06 -0.94
N ILE A 205 8.53 16.37 0.27
CA ILE A 205 9.64 15.63 0.90
C ILE A 205 9.28 14.14 1.05
N ALA A 206 8.08 13.82 1.55
CA ALA A 206 7.66 12.45 1.75
C ALA A 206 7.61 11.67 0.44
N VAL A 207 7.07 12.26 -0.63
CA VAL A 207 6.99 11.65 -1.96
C VAL A 207 8.39 11.44 -2.55
N TRP A 208 9.26 12.45 -2.51
CA TRP A 208 10.63 12.34 -3.03
C TRP A 208 11.46 11.27 -2.30
N LEU A 209 11.22 11.04 -1.02
CA LEU A 209 11.87 9.96 -0.28
C LEU A 209 11.42 8.56 -0.75
N THR A 210 10.28 8.43 -1.41
CA THR A 210 9.78 7.12 -1.91
C THR A 210 10.23 6.78 -3.32
N VAL A 211 10.62 7.77 -4.09
CA VAL A 211 11.10 7.63 -5.48
C VAL A 211 12.59 7.35 -5.48
#